data_d78ffb1c8cdac9946d9e6f7246b6a807
#
_entry.id   d78ffb1c8cdac9946d9e6f7246b6a807
#
_cell.length_a   1.000
_cell.length_b   1.000
_cell.length_c   1.000
_cell.angle_alpha   90.00
_cell.angle_beta   90.00
_cell.angle_gamma   90.00
#
_symmetry.space_group_name_H-M   'P 1'
#
loop_
_entity.id
_entity.type
_entity.pdbx_description
1 polymer ?
#
loop_
_entity_poly.entity_id
_entity_poly.type
_entity_poly.pdbx_seq_one_letter_code
_entity_poly.pdbx_strand_id
1 'polypeptide(L)'
;MNTNIIQKVQTYLGAQALYKDSTTTNNLFAGRNLPSFVKDFLLKKYAQGEEIDRAGLTGFLNKVMPTGDLRSQLIMGQDITLLTRFSVNIDLVHNVRRFGIPDLGIKEREGQIPEYVASKHPELVDGEIWGIIKMCLMPDDDGKKSHVEMVDFKPFKPYTSVDVSFVQNVRKNFTTSEWLDLIISSMEYEPDSFETMHQKLEFITRLLIFVEPRLNVVELAPKGTGKSYVFNNISKYGWLVSGGKVTRAKLFYDRAKDQSGILKNHDFCAFDEIQTIVFQEPAELQGALKSYLEQGKATIGDKEFTSECGLMLMGNIPLTEDRKPVNKRYFDALPDNFRESALLDRFHCFIEGWYLPRINKSMIYKGWTMNIEYFSEIMHTLRVQNVYAELFDKLVDYDRQAGVREFTAVKRIATAYMKLLFPHWISANDVNLEEFDMYCLQPAIHRRGIIQQQCHYIDPEYKAEMPAIWVKER
;
A
#
# COMPACT_ATOMS: atom_id res chain seq x y z
N MET A 1 -17.94 -2.49 17.35
CA MET A 1 -17.88 -0.99 17.40
C MET A 1 -19.10 -0.44 18.16
N ASN A 2 -18.90 0.57 19.03
CA ASN A 2 -19.95 1.17 19.86
C ASN A 2 -20.98 1.92 18.98
N THR A 3 -22.28 1.89 19.38
CA THR A 3 -23.41 2.58 18.70
C THR A 3 -23.13 4.07 18.46
N ASN A 4 -22.46 4.74 19.41
CA ASN A 4 -22.07 6.15 19.29
C ASN A 4 -21.11 6.39 18.10
N ILE A 5 -20.13 5.52 17.89
CA ILE A 5 -19.19 5.64 16.77
C ILE A 5 -19.92 5.44 15.43
N ILE A 6 -20.83 4.47 15.37
CA ILE A 6 -21.65 4.24 14.17
C ILE A 6 -22.45 5.48 13.79
N GLN A 7 -23.10 6.12 14.78
CA GLN A 7 -23.86 7.35 14.55
C GLN A 7 -22.95 8.50 14.05
N LYS A 8 -21.74 8.65 14.63
CA LYS A 8 -20.74 9.63 14.16
C LYS A 8 -20.31 9.34 12.73
N VAL A 9 -20.07 8.08 12.38
CA VAL A 9 -19.69 7.64 11.02
C VAL A 9 -20.76 8.07 10.02
N GLN A 10 -22.02 7.75 10.28
CA GLN A 10 -23.14 8.12 9.40
C GLN A 10 -23.31 9.63 9.28
N THR A 11 -23.18 10.36 10.40
CA THR A 11 -23.42 11.81 10.46
C THR A 11 -22.30 12.59 9.77
N TYR A 12 -21.04 12.29 10.09
CA TYR A 12 -19.91 13.13 9.68
C TYR A 12 -19.25 12.67 8.37
N LEU A 13 -19.25 11.36 8.06
CA LEU A 13 -18.75 10.86 6.79
C LEU A 13 -19.81 10.94 5.68
N GLY A 14 -21.10 10.91 6.02
CA GLY A 14 -22.18 11.05 5.06
C GLY A 14 -22.03 10.11 3.86
N ALA A 15 -21.88 10.68 2.67
CA ALA A 15 -21.71 9.91 1.43
C ALA A 15 -20.44 9.03 1.40
N GLN A 16 -19.48 9.21 2.30
CA GLN A 16 -18.28 8.39 2.39
C GLN A 16 -18.40 7.22 3.38
N ALA A 17 -19.50 7.16 4.13
CA ALA A 17 -19.85 6.02 4.94
C ALA A 17 -20.36 4.85 4.07
N LEU A 18 -20.03 3.63 4.47
CA LEU A 18 -20.46 2.40 3.80
C LEU A 18 -20.81 1.36 4.86
N TYR A 19 -21.95 0.67 4.67
CA TYR A 19 -22.28 -0.50 5.46
C TYR A 19 -21.58 -1.74 4.90
N LYS A 20 -20.76 -2.38 5.71
CA LYS A 20 -20.05 -3.62 5.35
C LYS A 20 -20.69 -4.82 6.02
N ASP A 21 -20.93 -5.87 5.25
CA ASP A 21 -21.28 -7.21 5.70
C ASP A 21 -20.50 -8.22 4.88
N SER A 22 -19.40 -8.73 5.46
CA SER A 22 -18.50 -9.62 4.76
C SER A 22 -19.15 -10.90 4.23
N THR A 23 -20.17 -11.43 4.93
CA THR A 23 -20.89 -12.63 4.50
C THR A 23 -21.64 -12.36 3.20
N THR A 24 -22.40 -11.27 3.16
CA THR A 24 -23.10 -10.83 1.95
C THR A 24 -22.12 -10.45 0.84
N THR A 25 -21.08 -9.69 1.17
CA THR A 25 -20.06 -9.24 0.22
C THR A 25 -19.33 -10.41 -0.43
N ASN A 26 -18.86 -11.38 0.36
CA ASN A 26 -18.16 -12.54 -0.17
C ASN A 26 -19.03 -13.38 -1.11
N ASN A 27 -20.33 -13.51 -0.82
CA ASN A 27 -21.26 -14.23 -1.69
C ASN A 27 -21.50 -13.48 -3.01
N LEU A 28 -21.63 -12.15 -2.97
CA LEU A 28 -21.84 -11.32 -4.17
C LEU A 28 -20.63 -11.31 -5.12
N PHE A 29 -19.43 -11.37 -4.57
CA PHE A 29 -18.18 -11.38 -5.33
C PHE A 29 -17.54 -12.78 -5.46
N ALA A 30 -18.27 -13.85 -5.11
CA ALA A 30 -17.76 -15.21 -5.18
C ALA A 30 -17.23 -15.55 -6.58
N GLY A 31 -16.05 -16.18 -6.62
CA GLY A 31 -15.35 -16.51 -7.87
C GLY A 31 -14.70 -15.34 -8.61
N ARG A 32 -14.74 -14.12 -8.04
CA ARG A 32 -14.12 -12.91 -8.60
C ARG A 32 -13.05 -12.40 -7.65
N ASN A 33 -11.80 -12.41 -8.11
CA ASN A 33 -10.66 -11.96 -7.30
C ASN A 33 -10.51 -10.43 -7.36
N LEU A 34 -11.41 -9.70 -6.66
CA LEU A 34 -11.38 -8.24 -6.59
C LEU A 34 -10.82 -7.77 -5.25
N PRO A 35 -9.91 -6.77 -5.24
CA PRO A 35 -9.44 -6.14 -4.02
C PRO A 35 -10.57 -5.34 -3.33
N SER A 36 -10.42 -5.10 -2.02
CA SER A 36 -11.47 -4.47 -1.21
C SER A 36 -11.85 -3.07 -1.67
N PHE A 37 -10.89 -2.29 -2.16
CA PHE A 37 -11.18 -0.96 -2.68
C PHE A 37 -12.11 -0.98 -3.92
N VAL A 38 -11.99 -2.00 -4.80
CA VAL A 38 -12.92 -2.19 -5.91
C VAL A 38 -14.28 -2.65 -5.43
N LYS A 39 -14.32 -3.59 -4.47
CA LYS A 39 -15.57 -4.08 -3.88
C LYS A 39 -16.33 -2.94 -3.21
N ASP A 40 -15.68 -2.12 -2.41
CA ASP A 40 -16.30 -0.99 -1.71
C ASP A 40 -16.88 0.05 -2.67
N PHE A 41 -16.16 0.36 -3.75
CA PHE A 41 -16.69 1.22 -4.81
C PHE A 41 -17.98 0.67 -5.42
N LEU A 42 -17.99 -0.63 -5.74
CA LEU A 42 -19.15 -1.27 -6.34
C LEU A 42 -20.31 -1.38 -5.33
N LEU A 43 -20.03 -1.75 -4.09
CA LEU A 43 -21.03 -1.77 -3.02
C LEU A 43 -21.67 -0.39 -2.86
N LYS A 44 -20.86 0.67 -2.78
CA LYS A 44 -21.37 2.04 -2.67
C LYS A 44 -22.28 2.43 -3.82
N LYS A 45 -21.94 2.03 -5.05
CA LYS A 45 -22.73 2.34 -6.26
C LYS A 45 -24.10 1.65 -6.26
N TYR A 46 -24.20 0.46 -5.67
CA TYR A 46 -25.41 -0.36 -5.65
C TYR A 46 -26.07 -0.45 -4.27
N ALA A 47 -25.55 0.26 -3.25
CA ALA A 47 -26.12 0.30 -1.92
C ALA A 47 -27.21 1.36 -1.81
N GLN A 48 -28.28 1.02 -1.06
CA GLN A 48 -29.32 1.92 -0.60
C GLN A 48 -29.44 1.76 0.94
N GLY A 49 -28.61 2.51 1.69
CA GLY A 49 -28.45 2.30 3.12
C GLY A 49 -27.72 1.00 3.42
N GLU A 50 -28.36 0.10 4.18
CA GLU A 50 -27.84 -1.25 4.50
C GLU A 50 -28.18 -2.29 3.42
N GLU A 51 -29.11 -1.98 2.53
CA GLU A 51 -29.55 -2.88 1.46
C GLU A 51 -28.71 -2.68 0.21
N ILE A 52 -28.49 -3.77 -0.53
CA ILE A 52 -27.72 -3.78 -1.78
C ILE A 52 -28.65 -4.23 -2.92
N ASP A 53 -28.71 -3.46 -4.00
CA ASP A 53 -29.29 -3.91 -5.27
C ASP A 53 -28.47 -5.06 -5.85
N ARG A 54 -28.78 -6.27 -5.39
CA ARG A 54 -28.08 -7.50 -5.78
C ARG A 54 -28.25 -7.82 -7.27
N ALA A 55 -29.42 -7.52 -7.83
CA ALA A 55 -29.70 -7.81 -9.24
C ALA A 55 -28.88 -6.88 -10.14
N GLY A 56 -28.88 -5.59 -9.87
CA GLY A 56 -28.09 -4.60 -10.60
C GLY A 56 -26.57 -4.86 -10.51
N LEU A 57 -26.09 -5.14 -9.29
CA LEU A 57 -24.67 -5.46 -9.07
C LEU A 57 -24.25 -6.74 -9.82
N THR A 58 -25.04 -7.82 -9.71
CA THR A 58 -24.73 -9.10 -10.39
C THR A 58 -24.76 -8.93 -11.90
N GLY A 59 -25.77 -8.20 -12.43
CA GLY A 59 -25.83 -7.89 -13.87
C GLY A 59 -24.63 -7.10 -14.36
N PHE A 60 -24.19 -6.10 -13.60
CA PHE A 60 -22.96 -5.36 -13.91
C PHE A 60 -21.72 -6.26 -13.87
N LEU A 61 -21.53 -7.04 -12.79
CA LEU A 61 -20.39 -7.94 -12.65
C LEU A 61 -20.33 -8.97 -13.77
N ASN A 62 -21.46 -9.56 -14.16
CA ASN A 62 -21.49 -10.51 -15.29
C ASN A 62 -21.09 -9.87 -16.61
N LYS A 63 -21.37 -8.57 -16.78
CA LYS A 63 -20.97 -7.83 -17.99
C LYS A 63 -19.48 -7.50 -18.01
N VAL A 64 -18.88 -7.12 -16.85
CA VAL A 64 -17.49 -6.64 -16.80
C VAL A 64 -16.51 -7.65 -16.22
N MET A 65 -16.98 -8.80 -15.81
CA MET A 65 -16.17 -9.93 -15.32
C MET A 65 -16.81 -11.24 -15.81
N PRO A 66 -16.82 -11.46 -17.11
CA PRO A 66 -17.39 -12.68 -17.66
C PRO A 66 -16.61 -13.91 -17.15
N THR A 67 -17.33 -15.01 -16.99
CA THR A 67 -16.77 -16.29 -16.54
C THR A 67 -16.33 -17.13 -17.72
N GLY A 68 -15.41 -18.08 -17.49
CA GLY A 68 -14.92 -19.01 -18.51
C GLY A 68 -13.52 -18.65 -19.02
N ASP A 69 -13.08 -19.38 -20.06
CA ASP A 69 -11.79 -19.12 -20.69
C ASP A 69 -11.89 -17.93 -21.67
N LEU A 70 -11.53 -16.77 -21.17
CA LEU A 70 -11.61 -15.52 -21.91
C LEU A 70 -10.65 -15.48 -23.12
N ARG A 71 -9.53 -16.19 -23.06
CA ARG A 71 -8.59 -16.29 -24.20
C ARG A 71 -9.23 -17.06 -25.37
N SER A 72 -9.89 -18.18 -25.07
CA SER A 72 -10.62 -18.93 -26.08
C SER A 72 -11.76 -18.13 -26.69
N GLN A 73 -12.47 -17.32 -25.88
CA GLN A 73 -13.53 -16.45 -26.39
C GLN A 73 -12.98 -15.38 -27.34
N LEU A 74 -11.81 -14.77 -27.06
CA LEU A 74 -11.13 -13.85 -27.98
C LEU A 74 -10.78 -14.52 -29.31
N ILE A 75 -10.23 -15.76 -29.27
CA ILE A 75 -9.89 -16.54 -30.47
C ILE A 75 -11.13 -16.86 -31.29
N MET A 76 -12.29 -17.05 -30.66
CA MET A 76 -13.57 -17.26 -31.32
C MET A 76 -14.19 -15.95 -31.88
N GLY A 77 -13.48 -14.83 -31.80
CA GLY A 77 -13.93 -13.53 -32.32
C GLY A 77 -14.95 -12.81 -31.44
N GLN A 78 -15.04 -13.15 -30.15
CA GLN A 78 -15.93 -12.47 -29.22
C GLN A 78 -15.25 -11.23 -28.62
N ASP A 79 -15.97 -10.12 -28.56
CA ASP A 79 -15.56 -8.94 -27.80
C ASP A 79 -15.67 -9.24 -26.29
N ILE A 80 -14.63 -8.89 -25.54
CA ILE A 80 -14.62 -9.06 -24.09
C ILE A 80 -14.57 -7.70 -23.41
N THR A 81 -15.45 -7.49 -22.44
CA THR A 81 -15.39 -6.34 -21.52
C THR A 81 -14.93 -6.83 -20.15
N LEU A 82 -13.83 -6.25 -19.63
CA LEU A 82 -13.21 -6.74 -18.40
C LEU A 82 -12.84 -5.58 -17.47
N LEU A 83 -13.27 -5.67 -16.20
CA LEU A 83 -12.77 -4.85 -15.10
C LEU A 83 -11.51 -5.54 -14.54
N THR A 84 -10.36 -4.96 -14.78
CA THR A 84 -9.07 -5.56 -14.39
C THR A 84 -7.99 -4.51 -14.18
N ARG A 85 -6.89 -4.96 -13.60
CA ARG A 85 -5.61 -4.28 -13.65
C ARG A 85 -4.85 -4.72 -14.89
N PHE A 86 -4.23 -3.79 -15.58
CA PHE A 86 -3.43 -4.05 -16.77
C PHE A 86 -2.23 -3.09 -16.83
N SER A 87 -1.15 -3.53 -17.45
CA SER A 87 0.01 -2.70 -17.72
C SER A 87 -0.12 -1.99 -19.05
N VAL A 88 0.39 -0.77 -19.15
CA VAL A 88 0.57 -0.01 -20.38
C VAL A 88 2.05 0.23 -20.61
N ASN A 89 2.51 0.08 -21.84
CA ASN A 89 3.87 0.37 -22.27
C ASN A 89 3.84 1.23 -23.54
N ILE A 90 4.61 2.31 -23.56
CA ILE A 90 4.75 3.19 -24.73
C ILE A 90 6.05 2.82 -25.45
N ASP A 91 5.92 2.14 -26.59
CA ASP A 91 7.01 1.80 -27.49
C ASP A 91 7.28 2.96 -28.47
N LEU A 92 8.23 3.82 -28.12
CA LEU A 92 8.57 5.00 -28.91
C LEU A 92 9.26 4.62 -30.23
N VAL A 93 9.93 3.47 -30.30
CA VAL A 93 10.64 3.03 -31.53
C VAL A 93 9.64 2.66 -32.61
N HIS A 94 8.58 1.98 -32.25
CA HIS A 94 7.54 1.56 -33.20
C HIS A 94 6.33 2.50 -33.21
N ASN A 95 6.34 3.55 -32.38
CA ASN A 95 5.24 4.50 -32.19
C ASN A 95 3.90 3.81 -31.88
N VAL A 96 3.92 2.84 -30.97
CA VAL A 96 2.72 2.08 -30.55
C VAL A 96 2.60 2.07 -29.02
N ARG A 97 1.35 2.09 -28.56
CA ARG A 97 1.03 1.80 -27.16
C ARG A 97 0.59 0.35 -27.05
N ARG A 98 1.18 -0.35 -26.09
CA ARG A 98 0.91 -1.76 -25.83
C ARG A 98 0.29 -1.92 -24.46
N PHE A 99 -0.46 -2.99 -24.25
CA PHE A 99 -0.96 -3.35 -22.94
C PHE A 99 -0.84 -4.85 -22.67
N GLY A 100 -0.74 -5.19 -21.39
CA GLY A 100 -0.73 -6.57 -20.93
C GLY A 100 -1.72 -6.78 -19.79
N ILE A 101 -2.31 -7.95 -19.68
CA ILE A 101 -3.22 -8.34 -18.61
C ILE A 101 -2.65 -9.60 -17.95
N PRO A 102 -1.87 -9.43 -16.84
CA PRO A 102 -1.21 -10.56 -16.19
C PRO A 102 -2.20 -11.66 -15.76
N ASP A 103 -3.36 -11.28 -15.24
CA ASP A 103 -4.39 -12.20 -14.76
C ASP A 103 -4.99 -13.09 -15.87
N LEU A 104 -4.92 -12.64 -17.14
CA LEU A 104 -5.30 -13.42 -18.31
C LEU A 104 -4.10 -14.04 -19.06
N GLY A 105 -2.88 -13.79 -18.58
CA GLY A 105 -1.66 -14.19 -19.27
C GLY A 105 -1.45 -13.51 -20.63
N ILE A 106 -2.11 -12.37 -20.89
CA ILE A 106 -1.89 -11.55 -22.08
C ILE A 106 -0.65 -10.70 -21.82
N LYS A 107 0.39 -10.91 -22.62
CA LYS A 107 1.65 -10.16 -22.53
C LYS A 107 1.55 -8.83 -23.25
N GLU A 108 2.30 -7.82 -22.84
CA GLU A 108 2.30 -6.49 -23.45
C GLU A 108 2.51 -6.52 -24.98
N ARG A 109 3.37 -7.39 -25.49
CA ARG A 109 3.60 -7.58 -26.91
C ARG A 109 2.38 -8.12 -27.68
N GLU A 110 1.39 -8.67 -26.98
CA GLU A 110 0.18 -9.30 -27.52
C GLU A 110 -1.00 -8.32 -27.51
N GLY A 111 -0.91 -7.21 -26.73
CA GLY A 111 -1.94 -6.19 -26.64
C GLY A 111 -1.53 -4.87 -27.28
N GLN A 112 -2.45 -4.21 -27.99
CA GLN A 112 -2.26 -2.92 -28.62
C GLN A 112 -3.36 -1.94 -28.25
N ILE A 113 -2.98 -0.68 -27.98
CA ILE A 113 -3.89 0.43 -27.72
C ILE A 113 -3.85 1.35 -28.96
N PRO A 114 -4.93 1.42 -29.75
CA PRO A 114 -4.99 2.29 -30.91
C PRO A 114 -5.01 3.77 -30.52
N GLU A 115 -4.54 4.63 -31.42
CA GLU A 115 -4.47 6.07 -31.15
C GLU A 115 -5.85 6.71 -30.88
N TYR A 116 -6.92 6.18 -31.47
CA TYR A 116 -8.29 6.69 -31.25
C TYR A 116 -8.79 6.42 -29.80
N VAL A 117 -8.24 5.42 -29.11
CA VAL A 117 -8.49 5.17 -27.69
C VAL A 117 -7.55 6.02 -26.84
N ALA A 118 -6.25 6.00 -27.16
CA ALA A 118 -5.23 6.69 -26.41
C ALA A 118 -5.43 8.22 -26.36
N SER A 119 -5.85 8.83 -27.47
CA SER A 119 -6.13 10.27 -27.53
C SER A 119 -7.31 10.73 -26.66
N LYS A 120 -8.26 9.83 -26.38
CA LYS A 120 -9.38 10.10 -25.46
C LYS A 120 -9.03 9.88 -23.98
N HIS A 121 -7.97 9.16 -23.72
CA HIS A 121 -7.60 8.68 -22.39
C HIS A 121 -6.13 8.99 -22.10
N PRO A 122 -5.79 10.24 -21.72
CA PRO A 122 -4.42 10.65 -21.44
C PRO A 122 -3.80 9.91 -20.24
N GLU A 123 -4.61 9.25 -19.43
CA GLU A 123 -4.18 8.37 -18.35
C GLU A 123 -3.57 7.03 -18.80
N LEU A 124 -3.70 6.65 -20.09
CA LEU A 124 -3.07 5.47 -20.67
C LEU A 124 -1.59 5.75 -20.98
N VAL A 125 -0.84 5.93 -19.90
CA VAL A 125 0.63 6.14 -19.89
C VAL A 125 1.34 4.93 -19.33
N ASP A 126 2.67 4.89 -19.44
CA ASP A 126 3.48 3.81 -18.87
C ASP A 126 3.12 3.53 -17.41
N GLY A 127 2.86 2.27 -17.11
CA GLY A 127 2.57 1.81 -15.77
C GLY A 127 1.38 0.87 -15.69
N GLU A 128 0.94 0.62 -14.47
CA GLU A 128 -0.23 -0.21 -14.20
C GLU A 128 -1.46 0.63 -13.89
N ILE A 129 -2.58 0.24 -14.46
CA ILE A 129 -3.85 0.98 -14.41
C ILE A 129 -4.99 0.02 -14.11
N TRP A 130 -5.92 0.45 -13.25
CA TRP A 130 -7.21 -0.21 -13.08
C TRP A 130 -8.26 0.44 -13.97
N GLY A 131 -9.04 -0.39 -14.66
CA GLY A 131 -10.15 0.10 -15.49
C GLY A 131 -11.00 -1.01 -16.08
N ILE A 132 -12.05 -0.58 -16.76
CA ILE A 132 -12.88 -1.44 -17.61
C ILE A 132 -12.37 -1.29 -19.02
N ILE A 133 -11.84 -2.36 -19.59
CA ILE A 133 -11.39 -2.43 -20.97
C ILE A 133 -12.37 -3.25 -21.79
N LYS A 134 -12.65 -2.78 -22.99
CA LYS A 134 -13.28 -3.59 -24.03
C LYS A 134 -12.20 -3.95 -25.04
N MET A 135 -12.07 -5.22 -25.38
CA MET A 135 -11.01 -5.74 -26.24
C MET A 135 -11.53 -6.81 -27.19
N CYS A 136 -10.88 -6.94 -28.34
CA CYS A 136 -11.13 -7.95 -29.33
C CYS A 136 -9.82 -8.48 -29.91
N LEU A 137 -9.87 -9.57 -30.67
CA LEU A 137 -8.71 -10.08 -31.41
C LEU A 137 -8.76 -9.53 -32.83
N MET A 138 -7.69 -8.83 -33.24
CA MET A 138 -7.56 -8.25 -34.57
C MET A 138 -6.38 -8.89 -35.32
N PRO A 139 -6.51 -9.15 -36.64
CA PRO A 139 -5.38 -9.59 -37.45
C PRO A 139 -4.39 -8.42 -37.63
N ASP A 140 -3.11 -8.75 -37.69
CA ASP A 140 -2.09 -7.76 -38.11
C ASP A 140 -2.22 -7.42 -39.57
N ASP A 141 -1.62 -6.33 -40.03
CA ASP A 141 -1.70 -5.81 -41.40
C ASP A 141 -1.28 -6.84 -42.47
N ASP A 142 -0.38 -7.76 -42.12
CA ASP A 142 0.05 -8.83 -43.01
C ASP A 142 -0.84 -10.10 -42.94
N GLY A 143 -1.83 -10.12 -42.07
CA GLY A 143 -2.76 -11.24 -41.85
C GLY A 143 -2.15 -12.53 -41.31
N LYS A 144 -0.83 -12.52 -40.96
CA LYS A 144 -0.11 -13.73 -40.51
C LYS A 144 -0.17 -13.93 -39.00
N LYS A 145 -0.39 -12.86 -38.26
CA LYS A 145 -0.49 -12.85 -36.80
C LYS A 145 -1.73 -12.08 -36.36
N SER A 146 -2.04 -12.17 -35.09
CA SER A 146 -3.13 -11.40 -34.49
C SER A 146 -2.65 -10.82 -33.16
N HIS A 147 -3.23 -9.69 -32.80
CA HIS A 147 -3.02 -9.04 -31.51
C HIS A 147 -4.36 -8.76 -30.84
N VAL A 148 -4.33 -8.58 -29.51
CA VAL A 148 -5.50 -8.13 -28.76
C VAL A 148 -5.58 -6.62 -28.84
N GLU A 149 -6.62 -6.08 -29.46
CA GLU A 149 -6.82 -4.64 -29.57
C GLU A 149 -7.74 -4.13 -28.47
N MET A 150 -7.38 -3.03 -27.84
CA MET A 150 -8.26 -2.29 -26.94
C MET A 150 -9.24 -1.45 -27.76
N VAL A 151 -10.52 -1.79 -27.72
CA VAL A 151 -11.59 -1.11 -28.47
C VAL A 151 -12.13 0.09 -27.70
N ASP A 152 -12.22 -0.04 -26.37
CA ASP A 152 -12.72 1.01 -25.49
C ASP A 152 -12.09 0.88 -24.09
N PHE A 153 -12.00 2.01 -23.40
CA PHE A 153 -11.46 2.08 -22.06
C PHE A 153 -12.29 2.99 -21.17
N LYS A 154 -12.51 2.57 -19.94
CA LYS A 154 -13.10 3.39 -18.89
C LYS A 154 -12.24 3.30 -17.64
N PRO A 155 -11.57 4.39 -17.24
CA PRO A 155 -10.69 4.39 -16.07
C PRO A 155 -11.47 4.08 -14.81
N PHE A 156 -10.86 3.30 -13.91
CA PHE A 156 -11.36 3.13 -12.56
C PHE A 156 -10.86 4.30 -11.71
N LYS A 157 -11.60 5.41 -11.78
CA LYS A 157 -11.33 6.63 -10.99
C LYS A 157 -12.60 7.00 -10.23
N PRO A 158 -12.90 6.32 -9.10
CA PRO A 158 -14.10 6.60 -8.31
C PRO A 158 -14.10 8.02 -7.73
N TYR A 159 -12.92 8.57 -7.47
CA TYR A 159 -12.71 9.95 -7.02
C TYR A 159 -11.74 10.66 -7.97
N THR A 160 -12.12 11.84 -8.42
CA THR A 160 -11.27 12.73 -9.25
C THR A 160 -10.36 13.58 -8.37
N SER A 161 -10.81 13.90 -7.15
CA SER A 161 -10.06 14.61 -6.12
C SER A 161 -10.65 14.28 -4.76
N VAL A 162 -9.82 14.35 -3.73
CA VAL A 162 -10.25 14.25 -2.32
C VAL A 162 -10.05 15.61 -1.67
N ASP A 163 -11.12 16.08 -1.03
CA ASP A 163 -11.04 17.26 -0.18
C ASP A 163 -10.43 16.89 1.17
N VAL A 164 -9.15 17.22 1.35
CA VAL A 164 -8.42 16.98 2.61
C VAL A 164 -9.05 17.76 3.76
N SER A 165 -9.60 18.96 3.51
CA SER A 165 -10.22 19.78 4.54
C SER A 165 -11.50 19.12 5.10
N PHE A 166 -12.24 18.41 4.26
CA PHE A 166 -13.37 17.59 4.72
C PHE A 166 -12.90 16.53 5.73
N VAL A 167 -11.84 15.78 5.40
CA VAL A 167 -11.30 14.74 6.29
C VAL A 167 -10.79 15.32 7.60
N GLN A 168 -10.10 16.46 7.55
CA GLN A 168 -9.64 17.20 8.73
C GLN A 168 -10.79 17.59 9.64
N ASN A 169 -11.90 18.08 9.07
CA ASN A 169 -13.11 18.43 9.82
C ASN A 169 -13.83 17.21 10.38
N VAL A 170 -13.91 16.11 9.62
CA VAL A 170 -14.47 14.84 10.10
C VAL A 170 -13.67 14.36 11.30
N ARG A 171 -12.32 14.32 11.21
CA ARG A 171 -11.44 13.81 12.28
C ARG A 171 -11.68 14.52 13.63
N LYS A 172 -11.95 15.81 13.63
CA LYS A 172 -12.20 16.60 14.86
C LYS A 172 -13.37 16.10 15.69
N ASN A 173 -14.30 15.32 15.12
CA ASN A 173 -15.47 14.78 15.80
C ASN A 173 -15.25 13.43 16.47
N PHE A 174 -14.07 12.85 16.30
CA PHE A 174 -13.70 11.55 16.86
C PHE A 174 -12.58 11.71 17.89
N THR A 175 -12.66 10.98 18.99
CA THR A 175 -11.48 10.78 19.86
C THR A 175 -10.43 9.97 19.11
N THR A 176 -9.22 9.95 19.59
CA THR A 176 -8.14 9.18 18.96
C THR A 176 -8.43 7.68 18.96
N SER A 177 -9.04 7.15 20.04
CA SER A 177 -9.47 5.75 20.08
C SER A 177 -10.59 5.45 19.06
N GLU A 178 -11.60 6.30 18.96
CA GLU A 178 -12.69 6.16 17.98
C GLU A 178 -12.19 6.23 16.53
N TRP A 179 -11.19 7.10 16.28
CA TRP A 179 -10.57 7.22 14.95
C TRP A 179 -9.75 5.99 14.58
N LEU A 180 -9.01 5.41 15.53
CA LEU A 180 -8.32 4.13 15.37
C LEU A 180 -9.32 3.00 15.02
N ASP A 181 -10.42 2.93 15.75
CA ASP A 181 -11.45 1.94 15.51
C ASP A 181 -12.09 2.11 14.12
N LEU A 182 -12.29 3.36 13.68
CA LEU A 182 -12.79 3.65 12.34
C LEU A 182 -11.78 3.21 11.26
N ILE A 183 -10.48 3.47 11.43
CA ILE A 183 -9.45 3.01 10.50
C ILE A 183 -9.44 1.48 10.42
N ILE A 184 -9.42 0.79 11.55
CA ILE A 184 -9.38 -0.67 11.60
C ILE A 184 -10.62 -1.29 10.95
N SER A 185 -11.81 -0.75 11.25
CA SER A 185 -13.06 -1.23 10.64
C SER A 185 -13.13 -0.96 9.14
N SER A 186 -12.53 0.15 8.66
CA SER A 186 -12.42 0.43 7.23
C SER A 186 -11.61 -0.63 6.48
N MET A 187 -10.62 -1.22 7.16
CA MET A 187 -9.83 -2.35 6.64
C MET A 187 -10.53 -3.72 6.81
N GLU A 188 -11.82 -3.73 7.16
CA GLU A 188 -12.66 -4.94 7.33
C GLU A 188 -12.36 -5.77 8.59
N TYR A 189 -11.67 -5.20 9.59
CA TYR A 189 -11.39 -5.87 10.86
C TYR A 189 -12.23 -5.32 12.00
N GLU A 190 -12.70 -6.20 12.91
CA GLU A 190 -13.44 -5.82 14.11
C GLU A 190 -12.47 -5.19 15.15
N PRO A 191 -12.62 -3.89 15.47
CA PRO A 191 -11.70 -3.21 16.39
C PRO A 191 -11.65 -3.81 17.79
N ASP A 192 -12.76 -4.38 18.27
CA ASP A 192 -12.85 -4.99 19.59
C ASP A 192 -12.12 -6.35 19.68
N SER A 193 -11.65 -6.86 18.54
CA SER A 193 -10.78 -8.05 18.48
C SER A 193 -9.31 -7.76 18.80
N PHE A 194 -8.94 -6.49 18.93
CA PHE A 194 -7.62 -6.05 19.38
C PHE A 194 -7.70 -5.70 20.86
N GLU A 195 -7.07 -6.52 21.71
CA GLU A 195 -7.22 -6.47 23.17
C GLU A 195 -6.67 -5.18 23.80
N THR A 196 -5.68 -4.55 23.17
CA THR A 196 -5.02 -3.37 23.71
C THR A 196 -4.85 -2.26 22.67
N MET A 197 -4.71 -1.01 23.14
CA MET A 197 -4.34 0.12 22.31
C MET A 197 -3.02 -0.11 21.56
N HIS A 198 -2.07 -0.78 22.21
CA HIS A 198 -0.79 -1.16 21.61
C HIS A 198 -0.99 -2.07 20.39
N GLN A 199 -1.86 -3.09 20.46
CA GLN A 199 -2.16 -3.94 19.31
C GLN A 199 -2.83 -3.18 18.17
N LYS A 200 -3.73 -2.23 18.46
CA LYS A 200 -4.36 -1.36 17.47
C LYS A 200 -3.32 -0.49 16.76
N LEU A 201 -2.42 0.15 17.52
CA LEU A 201 -1.32 0.95 16.97
C LEU A 201 -0.36 0.10 16.15
N GLU A 202 0.00 -1.10 16.64
CA GLU A 202 0.84 -2.05 15.90
C GLU A 202 0.22 -2.41 14.55
N PHE A 203 -1.08 -2.67 14.53
CA PHE A 203 -1.80 -3.03 13.31
C PHE A 203 -1.83 -1.90 12.28
N ILE A 204 -2.17 -0.67 12.69
CA ILE A 204 -2.26 0.48 11.77
C ILE A 204 -0.89 1.01 11.34
N THR A 205 0.20 0.63 12.03
CA THR A 205 1.57 0.99 11.61
C THR A 205 1.88 0.51 10.20
N ARG A 206 1.23 -0.55 9.74
CA ARG A 206 1.29 -1.01 8.35
C ARG A 206 0.86 0.07 7.35
N LEU A 207 -0.03 0.99 7.76
CA LEU A 207 -0.54 2.06 6.91
C LEU A 207 0.40 3.27 6.81
N LEU A 208 1.46 3.35 7.62
CA LEU A 208 2.38 4.48 7.59
C LEU A 208 3.07 4.65 6.22
N ILE A 209 3.38 3.54 5.57
CA ILE A 209 4.00 3.54 4.23
C ILE A 209 3.04 4.05 3.13
N PHE A 210 1.74 4.02 3.38
CA PHE A 210 0.71 4.54 2.46
C PHE A 210 0.65 6.07 2.49
N VAL A 211 1.01 6.71 3.62
CA VAL A 211 0.89 8.16 3.83
C VAL A 211 2.21 8.92 3.81
N GLU A 212 3.35 8.22 3.89
CA GLU A 212 4.66 8.87 3.94
C GLU A 212 5.57 8.41 2.81
N PRO A 213 6.04 9.33 1.95
CA PRO A 213 6.95 9.01 0.86
C PRO A 213 8.25 8.39 1.38
N ARG A 214 8.76 7.39 0.66
CA ARG A 214 10.03 6.71 0.96
C ARG A 214 10.16 6.20 2.40
N LEU A 215 9.06 5.91 3.07
CA LEU A 215 9.10 5.21 4.35
C LEU A 215 9.44 3.74 4.09
N ASN A 216 10.56 3.28 4.65
CA ASN A 216 11.02 1.90 4.49
C ASN A 216 10.76 1.14 5.79
N VAL A 217 10.10 -0.01 5.70
CA VAL A 217 9.55 -0.74 6.83
C VAL A 217 9.94 -2.21 6.78
N VAL A 218 10.25 -2.79 7.93
CA VAL A 218 10.39 -4.24 8.11
C VAL A 218 9.31 -4.73 9.05
N GLU A 219 8.57 -5.76 8.68
CA GLU A 219 7.65 -6.47 9.56
C GLU A 219 8.05 -7.93 9.68
N LEU A 220 8.28 -8.37 10.90
CA LEU A 220 8.43 -9.78 11.21
C LEU A 220 7.27 -10.22 12.09
N ALA A 221 6.50 -11.20 11.62
CA ALA A 221 5.28 -11.64 12.26
C ALA A 221 5.08 -13.14 12.09
N PRO A 222 4.31 -13.80 12.97
CA PRO A 222 3.85 -15.16 12.70
C PRO A 222 2.89 -15.20 11.51
N LYS A 223 2.64 -16.39 11.00
CA LYS A 223 1.65 -16.60 9.93
C LYS A 223 0.23 -16.26 10.41
N GLY A 224 -0.59 -15.73 9.48
CA GLY A 224 -2.01 -15.49 9.73
C GLY A 224 -2.34 -14.18 10.44
N THR A 225 -1.46 -13.19 10.45
CA THR A 225 -1.71 -11.84 11.02
C THR A 225 -2.23 -10.81 10.02
N GLY A 226 -2.64 -11.25 8.80
CA GLY A 226 -3.25 -10.37 7.79
C GLY A 226 -2.27 -9.48 7.01
N LYS A 227 -0.95 -9.75 7.05
CA LYS A 227 0.07 -8.96 6.32
C LYS A 227 -0.29 -8.74 4.85
N SER A 228 -0.32 -9.82 4.09
CA SER A 228 -0.56 -9.81 2.65
C SER A 228 -1.90 -9.15 2.27
N TYR A 229 -2.92 -9.31 3.13
CA TYR A 229 -4.24 -8.74 2.89
C TYR A 229 -4.20 -7.22 2.85
N VAL A 230 -3.57 -6.57 3.84
CA VAL A 230 -3.47 -5.11 3.93
C VAL A 230 -2.82 -4.53 2.67
N PHE A 231 -1.67 -5.07 2.26
CA PHE A 231 -0.91 -4.51 1.14
C PHE A 231 -1.49 -4.81 -0.24
N ASN A 232 -2.34 -5.85 -0.37
CA ASN A 232 -2.96 -6.21 -1.64
C ASN A 232 -4.37 -5.63 -1.84
N ASN A 233 -5.08 -5.26 -0.75
CA ASN A 233 -6.51 -4.98 -0.84
C ASN A 233 -6.89 -3.54 -0.50
N ILE A 234 -6.05 -2.79 0.22
CA ILE A 234 -6.44 -1.49 0.79
C ILE A 234 -6.27 -0.35 -0.22
N SER A 235 -5.27 -0.42 -1.10
CA SER A 235 -4.96 0.68 -2.01
C SER A 235 -4.53 0.19 -3.39
N LYS A 236 -4.96 0.89 -4.43
CA LYS A 236 -4.51 0.69 -5.81
C LYS A 236 -3.10 1.24 -6.08
N TYR A 237 -2.57 2.06 -5.18
CA TYR A 237 -1.27 2.73 -5.31
C TYR A 237 -0.09 1.88 -4.84
N GLY A 238 -0.34 0.68 -4.33
CA GLY A 238 0.69 -0.23 -3.85
C GLY A 238 0.93 -1.41 -4.77
N TRP A 239 2.12 -2.00 -4.64
CA TRP A 239 2.50 -3.23 -5.30
C TRP A 239 2.91 -4.29 -4.30
N LEU A 240 2.34 -5.50 -4.40
CA LEU A 240 2.72 -6.65 -3.60
C LEU A 240 3.50 -7.66 -4.45
N VAL A 241 4.72 -7.97 -4.05
CA VAL A 241 5.55 -9.04 -4.62
C VAL A 241 5.45 -10.26 -3.70
N SER A 242 4.78 -11.32 -4.17
CA SER A 242 4.63 -12.57 -3.42
C SER A 242 5.45 -13.68 -4.09
N GLY A 243 6.63 -13.97 -3.54
CA GLY A 243 7.51 -15.03 -4.04
C GLY A 243 8.13 -14.77 -5.42
N GLY A 244 8.78 -15.81 -5.96
CA GLY A 244 9.36 -15.79 -7.31
C GLY A 244 10.70 -15.06 -7.41
N LYS A 245 11.08 -14.71 -8.65
CA LYS A 245 12.37 -14.07 -8.97
C LYS A 245 12.20 -12.56 -9.09
N VAL A 246 13.07 -11.82 -8.41
CA VAL A 246 13.14 -10.36 -8.47
C VAL A 246 14.48 -9.95 -9.03
N THR A 247 14.46 -9.11 -10.07
CA THR A 247 15.65 -8.56 -10.72
C THR A 247 15.73 -7.05 -10.47
N ARG A 248 16.93 -6.50 -10.63
CA ARG A 248 17.15 -5.05 -10.64
C ARG A 248 16.27 -4.35 -11.70
N ALA A 249 16.18 -4.95 -12.90
CA ALA A 249 15.34 -4.44 -13.98
C ALA A 249 13.85 -4.36 -13.58
N LYS A 250 13.33 -5.40 -12.93
CA LYS A 250 11.93 -5.41 -12.47
C LYS A 250 11.64 -4.33 -11.43
N LEU A 251 12.59 -4.03 -10.56
CA LEU A 251 12.38 -3.03 -9.50
C LEU A 251 12.60 -1.60 -9.99
N PHE A 252 13.68 -1.33 -10.71
CA PHE A 252 14.12 0.01 -11.04
C PHE A 252 13.85 0.37 -12.50
N TYR A 253 14.58 -0.27 -13.42
CA TYR A 253 14.54 0.06 -14.83
C TYR A 253 15.04 -1.10 -15.70
N ASP A 254 14.21 -1.53 -16.65
CA ASP A 254 14.55 -2.55 -17.66
C ASP A 254 15.16 -1.88 -18.90
N ARG A 255 16.49 -1.92 -19.02
CA ARG A 255 17.22 -1.32 -20.14
C ARG A 255 16.89 -1.96 -21.49
N ALA A 256 16.58 -3.25 -21.51
CA ALA A 256 16.30 -3.97 -22.76
C ALA A 256 14.93 -3.59 -23.34
N LYS A 257 14.00 -3.18 -22.48
CA LYS A 257 12.66 -2.77 -22.86
C LYS A 257 12.46 -1.26 -22.81
N ASP A 258 13.44 -0.49 -22.32
CA ASP A 258 13.35 0.94 -22.02
C ASP A 258 12.15 1.30 -21.12
N GLN A 259 11.94 0.51 -20.06
CA GLN A 259 10.75 0.57 -19.23
C GLN A 259 11.09 0.77 -17.75
N SER A 260 10.34 1.65 -17.10
CA SER A 260 10.42 1.86 -15.64
C SER A 260 9.96 0.63 -14.87
N GLY A 261 10.67 0.31 -13.79
CA GLY A 261 10.32 -0.77 -12.88
C GLY A 261 9.23 -0.40 -11.86
N ILE A 262 8.88 -1.35 -11.02
CA ILE A 262 7.79 -1.26 -10.03
C ILE A 262 7.93 -0.04 -9.13
N LEU A 263 9.13 0.29 -8.68
CA LEU A 263 9.36 1.38 -7.72
C LEU A 263 9.04 2.77 -8.31
N LYS A 264 8.95 2.92 -9.63
CA LYS A 264 8.65 4.23 -10.24
C LYS A 264 7.18 4.61 -10.16
N ASN A 265 6.30 3.63 -10.24
CA ASN A 265 4.89 3.83 -10.53
C ASN A 265 3.97 3.63 -9.31
N HIS A 266 4.55 3.32 -8.14
CA HIS A 266 3.76 3.00 -6.95
C HIS A 266 4.19 3.82 -5.73
N ASP A 267 3.26 4.04 -4.82
CA ASP A 267 3.51 4.69 -3.53
C ASP A 267 4.37 3.82 -2.62
N PHE A 268 4.19 2.51 -2.70
CA PHE A 268 4.97 1.52 -1.98
C PHE A 268 5.06 0.20 -2.74
N CYS A 269 6.14 -0.54 -2.46
CA CYS A 269 6.35 -1.91 -2.89
C CYS A 269 6.56 -2.80 -1.68
N ALA A 270 5.68 -3.79 -1.48
CA ALA A 270 5.76 -4.74 -0.38
C ALA A 270 6.26 -6.10 -0.87
N PHE A 271 7.29 -6.63 -0.21
CA PHE A 271 7.81 -7.99 -0.43
C PHE A 271 7.21 -8.93 0.60
N ASP A 272 6.30 -9.79 0.17
CA ASP A 272 5.69 -10.79 1.04
C ASP A 272 6.50 -12.09 1.05
N GLU A 273 6.57 -12.73 2.22
CA GLU A 273 7.39 -13.91 2.43
C GLU A 273 8.83 -13.73 1.91
N ILE A 274 9.49 -12.65 2.34
CA ILE A 274 10.82 -12.24 1.85
C ILE A 274 11.83 -13.39 1.81
N GLN A 275 11.68 -14.40 2.69
CA GLN A 275 12.52 -15.59 2.76
C GLN A 275 12.39 -16.49 1.51
N THR A 276 11.30 -16.37 0.75
CA THR A 276 11.02 -17.22 -0.43
C THR A 276 11.38 -16.51 -1.74
N ILE A 277 11.68 -15.23 -1.69
CA ILE A 277 12.01 -14.43 -2.88
C ILE A 277 13.47 -14.68 -3.27
N VAL A 278 13.67 -15.04 -4.54
CA VAL A 278 15.01 -15.21 -5.13
C VAL A 278 15.41 -13.91 -5.81
N PHE A 279 16.43 -13.25 -5.27
CA PHE A 279 17.00 -12.05 -5.87
C PHE A 279 18.10 -12.44 -6.85
N GLN A 280 17.98 -12.03 -8.11
CA GLN A 280 19.02 -12.23 -9.11
C GLN A 280 20.06 -11.11 -9.00
N GLU A 281 21.33 -11.44 -9.24
CA GLU A 281 22.46 -10.51 -9.13
C GLU A 281 22.45 -9.75 -7.77
N PRO A 282 22.45 -10.48 -6.64
CA PRO A 282 22.16 -9.90 -5.33
C PRO A 282 23.10 -8.76 -4.93
N ALA A 283 24.38 -8.79 -5.31
CA ALA A 283 25.34 -7.73 -5.01
C ALA A 283 25.02 -6.41 -5.73
N GLU A 284 24.67 -6.47 -7.01
CA GLU A 284 24.28 -5.29 -7.79
C GLU A 284 22.97 -4.71 -7.30
N LEU A 285 22.01 -5.59 -6.98
CA LEU A 285 20.72 -5.18 -6.43
C LEU A 285 20.90 -4.50 -5.06
N GLN A 286 21.72 -5.06 -4.17
CA GLN A 286 22.04 -4.45 -2.88
C GLN A 286 22.64 -3.04 -3.04
N GLY A 287 23.59 -2.86 -3.96
CA GLY A 287 24.18 -1.55 -4.25
C GLY A 287 23.13 -0.52 -4.67
N ALA A 288 22.26 -0.90 -5.60
CA ALA A 288 21.17 -0.03 -6.06
C ALA A 288 20.15 0.26 -4.93
N LEU A 289 19.79 -0.75 -4.12
CA LEU A 289 18.88 -0.58 -2.98
C LEU A 289 19.48 0.34 -1.91
N LYS A 290 20.76 0.21 -1.55
CA LYS A 290 21.39 1.09 -0.56
C LYS A 290 21.30 2.55 -0.98
N SER A 291 21.64 2.89 -2.23
CA SER A 291 21.52 4.24 -2.75
C SER A 291 20.07 4.72 -2.74
N TYR A 292 19.17 3.88 -3.22
CA TYR A 292 17.75 4.18 -3.31
C TYR A 292 17.08 4.43 -1.93
N LEU A 293 17.29 3.54 -0.98
CA LEU A 293 16.69 3.65 0.36
C LEU A 293 17.15 4.90 1.11
N GLU A 294 18.38 5.35 0.85
CA GLU A 294 18.93 6.56 1.46
C GLU A 294 18.43 7.85 0.79
N GLN A 295 18.50 7.91 -0.54
CA GLN A 295 18.30 9.16 -1.28
C GLN A 295 17.05 9.19 -2.18
N GLY A 296 16.36 8.05 -2.36
CA GLY A 296 15.28 7.91 -3.36
C GLY A 296 15.82 7.82 -4.78
N LYS A 297 17.13 7.58 -4.93
CA LYS A 297 17.85 7.58 -6.22
C LYS A 297 18.71 6.33 -6.38
N ALA A 298 18.79 5.82 -7.60
CA ALA A 298 19.71 4.75 -7.96
C ALA A 298 20.24 4.96 -9.39
N THR A 299 21.49 4.59 -9.64
CA THR A 299 22.06 4.59 -10.99
C THR A 299 21.97 3.20 -11.58
N ILE A 300 21.30 3.07 -12.71
CA ILE A 300 21.11 1.81 -13.43
C ILE A 300 21.77 1.92 -14.81
N GLY A 301 23.01 1.48 -14.88
CA GLY A 301 23.86 1.71 -16.06
C GLY A 301 24.18 3.20 -16.21
N ASP A 302 23.69 3.81 -17.29
CA ASP A 302 23.84 5.22 -17.63
C ASP A 302 22.64 6.09 -17.23
N LYS A 303 21.57 5.49 -16.69
CA LYS A 303 20.33 6.21 -16.30
C LYS A 303 20.25 6.44 -14.80
N GLU A 304 19.85 7.65 -14.41
CA GLU A 304 19.48 7.98 -13.05
C GLU A 304 17.99 7.65 -12.84
N PHE A 305 17.72 6.82 -11.85
CA PHE A 305 16.39 6.45 -11.39
C PHE A 305 16.04 7.22 -10.12
N THR A 306 14.87 7.83 -10.09
CA THR A 306 14.35 8.53 -8.91
C THR A 306 12.91 8.11 -8.62
N SER A 307 12.56 7.92 -7.35
CA SER A 307 11.20 7.59 -6.94
C SER A 307 10.94 7.95 -5.48
N GLU A 308 9.66 8.15 -5.15
CA GLU A 308 9.15 8.35 -3.79
C GLU A 308 8.47 7.10 -3.20
N CYS A 309 8.64 5.94 -3.85
CA CYS A 309 8.09 4.67 -3.41
C CYS A 309 8.73 4.20 -2.10
N GLY A 310 7.92 3.81 -1.11
CA GLY A 310 8.40 3.15 0.11
C GLY A 310 8.63 1.66 -0.12
N LEU A 311 9.55 1.07 0.65
CA LEU A 311 9.83 -0.36 0.58
C LEU A 311 9.40 -1.07 1.86
N MET A 312 8.61 -2.14 1.74
CA MET A 312 8.15 -2.98 2.84
C MET A 312 8.72 -4.38 2.72
N LEU A 313 9.44 -4.86 3.74
CA LEU A 313 9.87 -6.26 3.84
C LEU A 313 8.97 -6.97 4.86
N MET A 314 8.30 -8.03 4.44
CA MET A 314 7.47 -8.86 5.32
C MET A 314 8.04 -10.26 5.40
N GLY A 315 8.34 -10.69 6.62
CA GLY A 315 8.89 -12.01 6.92
C GLY A 315 8.15 -12.74 8.01
N ASN A 316 8.40 -14.04 8.08
CA ASN A 316 7.94 -14.87 9.19
C ASN A 316 9.05 -14.97 10.25
N ILE A 317 8.67 -14.96 11.54
CA ILE A 317 9.58 -15.13 12.66
C ILE A 317 9.07 -16.27 13.54
N PRO A 318 9.95 -17.20 13.99
CA PRO A 318 9.57 -18.24 14.93
C PRO A 318 9.33 -17.64 16.32
N LEU A 319 8.26 -18.10 16.97
CA LEU A 319 7.88 -17.66 18.30
C LEU A 319 7.92 -18.82 19.30
N THR A 320 8.18 -18.49 20.57
CA THR A 320 7.97 -19.37 21.72
C THR A 320 6.48 -19.58 21.97
N GLU A 321 6.14 -20.45 22.93
CA GLU A 321 4.75 -20.67 23.38
C GLU A 321 4.13 -19.39 23.94
N ASP A 322 4.92 -18.54 24.62
CA ASP A 322 4.50 -17.22 25.13
C ASP A 322 4.41 -16.13 24.05
N ARG A 323 4.45 -16.51 22.76
CA ARG A 323 4.39 -15.59 21.62
C ARG A 323 5.50 -14.53 21.59
N LYS A 324 6.69 -14.86 22.10
CA LYS A 324 7.89 -14.03 21.98
C LYS A 324 8.81 -14.58 20.90
N PRO A 325 9.58 -13.74 20.19
CA PRO A 325 10.60 -14.24 19.28
C PRO A 325 11.58 -15.20 19.98
N VAL A 326 11.87 -16.34 19.34
CA VAL A 326 12.79 -17.36 19.87
C VAL A 326 14.20 -16.79 20.02
N ASN A 327 14.61 -15.91 19.11
CA ASN A 327 15.92 -15.27 19.11
C ASN A 327 15.77 -13.75 19.23
N LYS A 328 16.64 -13.11 20.02
CA LYS A 328 16.72 -11.65 20.13
C LYS A 328 17.28 -10.98 18.87
N ARG A 329 17.98 -11.73 18.02
CA ARG A 329 18.49 -11.30 16.71
C ARG A 329 17.38 -11.48 15.66
N TYR A 330 16.45 -10.55 15.59
CA TYR A 330 15.26 -10.65 14.73
C TYR A 330 15.62 -10.73 13.23
N PHE A 331 16.70 -10.03 12.85
CA PHE A 331 17.14 -10.00 11.45
C PHE A 331 17.75 -11.31 10.94
N ASP A 332 18.03 -12.27 11.83
CA ASP A 332 18.39 -13.63 11.43
C ASP A 332 17.25 -14.32 10.65
N ALA A 333 16.01 -13.83 10.79
CA ALA A 333 14.86 -14.30 10.02
C ALA A 333 14.83 -13.77 8.56
N LEU A 334 15.65 -12.78 8.21
CA LEU A 334 15.75 -12.27 6.84
C LEU A 334 16.70 -13.14 5.99
N PRO A 335 16.58 -13.13 4.64
CA PRO A 335 17.56 -13.77 3.76
C PRO A 335 18.95 -13.13 3.90
N ASP A 336 20.02 -13.90 3.64
CA ASP A 336 21.40 -13.45 3.82
C ASP A 336 21.73 -12.16 3.08
N ASN A 337 21.21 -11.99 1.88
CA ASN A 337 21.39 -10.78 1.08
C ASN A 337 20.70 -9.52 1.65
N PHE A 338 19.91 -9.64 2.70
CA PHE A 338 19.31 -8.52 3.44
C PHE A 338 19.90 -8.34 4.84
N ARG A 339 20.82 -9.22 5.31
CA ARG A 339 21.40 -9.15 6.66
C ARG A 339 22.61 -8.23 6.79
N GLU A 340 22.88 -7.40 5.80
CA GLU A 340 23.95 -6.42 5.89
C GLU A 340 23.50 -5.21 6.73
N SER A 341 24.27 -4.86 7.77
CA SER A 341 23.95 -3.75 8.68
C SER A 341 23.74 -2.43 7.94
N ALA A 342 24.60 -2.11 6.99
CA ALA A 342 24.51 -0.90 6.17
C ALA A 342 23.24 -0.81 5.32
N LEU A 343 22.69 -1.92 4.85
CA LEU A 343 21.40 -1.95 4.14
C LEU A 343 20.23 -1.82 5.13
N LEU A 344 20.28 -2.57 6.21
CA LEU A 344 19.21 -2.61 7.21
C LEU A 344 19.02 -1.29 7.96
N ASP A 345 20.11 -0.57 8.21
CA ASP A 345 20.09 0.75 8.84
C ASP A 345 19.34 1.81 8.01
N ARG A 346 19.10 1.56 6.72
CA ARG A 346 18.28 2.42 5.84
C ARG A 346 16.78 2.16 5.91
N PHE A 347 16.38 1.11 6.62
CA PHE A 347 14.98 0.93 7.01
C PHE A 347 14.68 1.81 8.22
N HIS A 348 13.55 2.51 8.17
CA HIS A 348 13.18 3.48 9.20
C HIS A 348 12.43 2.82 10.36
N CYS A 349 11.48 1.93 10.04
CA CYS A 349 10.46 1.44 10.94
C CYS A 349 10.48 -0.08 11.02
N PHE A 350 10.34 -0.61 12.24
CA PHE A 350 10.14 -2.04 12.48
C PHE A 350 8.74 -2.28 13.09
N ILE A 351 8.03 -3.29 12.58
CA ILE A 351 6.73 -3.74 13.10
C ILE A 351 6.91 -5.07 13.81
N GLU A 352 6.55 -5.10 15.10
CA GLU A 352 6.62 -6.26 15.99
C GLU A 352 5.34 -7.11 15.82
N GLY A 353 5.20 -7.73 14.66
CA GLY A 353 3.97 -8.43 14.27
C GLY A 353 3.58 -9.61 15.16
N TRP A 354 4.40 -10.00 16.13
CA TRP A 354 4.06 -11.01 17.15
C TRP A 354 3.06 -10.52 18.20
N TYR A 355 2.89 -9.20 18.36
CA TYR A 355 1.83 -8.65 19.20
C TYR A 355 0.45 -8.73 18.55
N LEU A 356 0.40 -8.88 17.20
CA LEU A 356 -0.87 -8.92 16.47
C LEU A 356 -1.58 -10.26 16.64
N PRO A 357 -2.90 -10.26 16.79
CA PRO A 357 -3.68 -11.49 16.85
C PRO A 357 -3.64 -12.24 15.52
N ARG A 358 -3.83 -13.56 15.55
CA ARG A 358 -4.09 -14.34 14.36
C ARG A 358 -5.50 -14.07 13.88
N ILE A 359 -5.62 -13.66 12.62
CA ILE A 359 -6.91 -13.32 12.01
C ILE A 359 -7.77 -14.58 11.88
N ASN A 360 -9.00 -14.48 12.33
CA ASN A 360 -10.02 -15.50 12.22
C ASN A 360 -11.37 -14.90 11.81
N LYS A 361 -12.37 -15.72 11.57
CA LYS A 361 -13.69 -15.27 11.07
C LYS A 361 -14.43 -14.32 12.01
N SER A 362 -14.22 -14.41 13.34
CA SER A 362 -14.87 -13.52 14.30
C SER A 362 -14.28 -12.11 14.30
N MET A 363 -13.12 -11.92 13.69
CA MET A 363 -12.46 -10.63 13.58
C MET A 363 -12.87 -9.85 12.31
N ILE A 364 -13.80 -10.36 11.53
CA ILE A 364 -14.28 -9.69 10.33
C ILE A 364 -15.37 -8.69 10.73
N TYR A 365 -15.17 -7.42 10.35
CA TYR A 365 -16.06 -6.33 10.69
C TYR A 365 -17.42 -6.43 9.99
N LYS A 366 -18.49 -6.09 10.73
CA LYS A 366 -19.83 -5.89 10.20
C LYS A 366 -20.42 -4.62 10.78
N GLY A 367 -20.78 -3.68 9.92
CA GLY A 367 -21.38 -2.41 10.32
C GLY A 367 -21.01 -1.24 9.42
N TRP A 368 -21.40 -0.04 9.86
CA TRP A 368 -21.06 1.19 9.17
C TRP A 368 -19.62 1.60 9.43
N THR A 369 -18.89 1.89 8.37
CA THR A 369 -17.49 2.34 8.41
C THR A 369 -17.19 3.28 7.24
N MET A 370 -15.96 3.77 7.15
CA MET A 370 -15.50 4.57 6.03
C MET A 370 -15.22 3.67 4.81
N ASN A 371 -15.60 4.13 3.62
CA ASN A 371 -15.28 3.47 2.37
C ASN A 371 -13.76 3.38 2.18
N ILE A 372 -13.23 2.18 1.94
CA ILE A 372 -11.78 1.95 1.86
C ILE A 372 -11.15 2.59 0.62
N GLU A 373 -11.88 2.67 -0.51
CA GLU A 373 -11.38 3.35 -1.70
C GLU A 373 -11.20 4.85 -1.42
N TYR A 374 -12.17 5.48 -0.73
CA TYR A 374 -12.05 6.86 -0.29
C TYR A 374 -10.88 7.06 0.67
N PHE A 375 -10.72 6.16 1.64
CA PHE A 375 -9.60 6.20 2.57
C PHE A 375 -8.24 6.02 1.87
N SER A 376 -8.16 5.16 0.86
CA SER A 376 -6.98 5.00 0.01
C SER A 376 -6.59 6.31 -0.69
N GLU A 377 -7.58 7.03 -1.25
CA GLU A 377 -7.35 8.33 -1.88
C GLU A 377 -6.89 9.41 -0.87
N ILE A 378 -7.45 9.39 0.35
CA ILE A 378 -6.98 10.26 1.44
C ILE A 378 -5.51 10.01 1.74
N MET A 379 -5.14 8.74 1.95
CA MET A 379 -3.76 8.37 2.25
C MET A 379 -2.79 8.79 1.16
N HIS A 380 -3.15 8.54 -0.11
CA HIS A 380 -2.36 8.97 -1.27
C HIS A 380 -2.19 10.51 -1.32
N THR A 381 -3.28 11.26 -1.09
CA THR A 381 -3.26 12.72 -1.09
C THR A 381 -2.42 13.30 0.06
N LEU A 382 -2.46 12.68 1.24
CA LEU A 382 -1.67 13.10 2.40
C LEU A 382 -0.16 12.90 2.20
N ARG A 383 0.27 12.04 1.29
CA ARG A 383 1.71 11.80 1.03
C ARG A 383 2.46 13.09 0.72
N VAL A 384 1.90 13.93 -0.12
CA VAL A 384 2.54 15.16 -0.59
C VAL A 384 2.37 16.36 0.34
N GLN A 385 1.68 16.20 1.48
CA GLN A 385 1.47 17.28 2.44
C GLN A 385 2.69 17.43 3.37
N ASN A 386 3.43 18.53 3.21
CA ASN A 386 4.66 18.80 3.98
C ASN A 386 4.42 19.42 5.37
N VAL A 387 3.22 19.93 5.62
CA VAL A 387 2.89 20.65 6.87
C VAL A 387 3.22 19.84 8.12
N TYR A 388 3.02 18.52 8.09
CA TYR A 388 3.28 17.64 9.24
C TYR A 388 4.78 17.48 9.54
N ALA A 389 5.62 17.44 8.51
CA ALA A 389 7.08 17.42 8.68
C ALA A 389 7.61 18.74 9.23
N GLU A 390 7.02 19.87 8.80
CA GLU A 390 7.34 21.20 9.34
C GLU A 390 6.88 21.36 10.80
N LEU A 391 5.72 20.79 11.14
CA LEU A 391 5.24 20.77 12.53
C LEU A 391 6.18 19.95 13.41
N PHE A 392 6.61 18.76 12.95
CA PHE A 392 7.58 17.96 13.69
C PHE A 392 8.86 18.77 14.01
N ASP A 393 9.44 19.47 13.05
CA ASP A 393 10.64 20.30 13.25
C ASP A 393 10.43 21.42 14.28
N LYS A 394 9.21 21.95 14.39
CA LYS A 394 8.86 22.96 15.38
C LYS A 394 8.70 22.37 16.78
N LEU A 395 8.18 21.16 16.88
CA LEU A 395 7.77 20.52 18.15
C LEU A 395 8.86 19.67 18.80
N VAL A 396 9.84 19.16 18.03
CA VAL A 396 10.81 18.17 18.51
C VAL A 396 12.22 18.74 18.50
N ASP A 397 12.98 18.40 19.53
CA ASP A 397 14.43 18.62 19.60
C ASP A 397 15.14 17.29 19.87
N TYR A 398 16.45 17.26 19.67
CA TYR A 398 17.25 16.06 19.82
C TYR A 398 18.69 16.40 20.19
N ASP A 399 19.40 15.43 20.75
CA ASP A 399 20.83 15.55 21.01
C ASP A 399 21.60 15.64 19.67
N ARG A 400 22.17 16.81 19.40
CA ARG A 400 22.89 17.09 18.13
C ARG A 400 24.21 16.34 17.98
N GLN A 401 24.69 15.69 19.03
CA GLN A 401 25.83 14.77 18.98
C GLN A 401 25.39 13.37 18.48
N ALA A 402 24.10 13.14 18.37
CA ALA A 402 23.51 11.92 17.84
C ALA A 402 23.54 11.89 16.30
N GLY A 403 23.45 10.69 15.74
CA GLY A 403 23.41 10.50 14.29
C GLY A 403 22.17 11.16 13.65
N VAL A 404 22.39 11.89 12.57
CA VAL A 404 21.30 12.55 11.79
C VAL A 404 20.30 11.53 11.26
N ARG A 405 20.73 10.28 11.05
CA ARG A 405 19.91 9.23 10.47
C ARG A 405 18.78 8.78 11.40
N GLU A 406 19.09 8.62 12.71
CA GLU A 406 18.10 8.26 13.73
C GLU A 406 17.00 9.30 13.83
N PHE A 407 17.38 10.57 13.92
CA PHE A 407 16.43 11.68 13.97
C PHE A 407 15.57 11.74 12.69
N THR A 408 16.19 11.59 11.51
CA THR A 408 15.48 11.59 10.21
C THR A 408 14.48 10.44 10.13
N ALA A 409 14.84 9.25 10.60
CA ALA A 409 13.95 8.10 10.63
C ALA A 409 12.77 8.32 11.58
N VAL A 410 13.02 8.81 12.81
CA VAL A 410 11.98 9.14 13.78
C VAL A 410 11.05 10.22 13.24
N LYS A 411 11.60 11.30 12.65
CA LYS A 411 10.80 12.36 12.01
C LYS A 411 9.84 11.76 10.98
N ARG A 412 10.34 10.90 10.09
CA ARG A 412 9.54 10.29 9.02
C ARG A 412 8.42 9.41 9.57
N ILE A 413 8.70 8.58 10.58
CA ILE A 413 7.70 7.72 11.22
C ILE A 413 6.65 8.56 11.96
N ALA A 414 7.09 9.55 12.77
CA ALA A 414 6.18 10.42 13.52
C ALA A 414 5.30 11.25 12.58
N THR A 415 5.87 11.79 11.49
CA THR A 415 5.12 12.51 10.44
C THR A 415 4.05 11.61 9.82
N ALA A 416 4.36 10.35 9.55
CA ALA A 416 3.39 9.39 9.04
C ALA A 416 2.24 9.13 10.02
N TYR A 417 2.54 8.98 11.32
CA TYR A 417 1.51 8.88 12.35
C TYR A 417 0.64 10.14 12.43
N MET A 418 1.24 11.34 12.36
CA MET A 418 0.47 12.60 12.35
C MET A 418 -0.49 12.64 11.16
N LYS A 419 -0.03 12.31 9.95
CA LYS A 419 -0.87 12.23 8.74
C LYS A 419 -2.03 11.26 8.89
N LEU A 420 -1.79 10.10 9.47
CA LEU A 420 -2.78 9.03 9.59
C LEU A 420 -3.78 9.28 10.74
N LEU A 421 -3.28 9.67 11.91
CA LEU A 421 -4.09 9.78 13.14
C LEU A 421 -4.63 11.19 13.38
N PHE A 422 -3.90 12.19 12.94
CA PHE A 422 -4.17 13.61 13.24
C PHE A 422 -4.12 14.50 12.00
N PRO A 423 -4.82 14.13 10.91
CA PRO A 423 -4.78 14.93 9.66
C PRO A 423 -5.29 16.36 9.86
N HIS A 424 -5.95 16.68 10.97
CA HIS A 424 -6.44 18.01 11.32
C HIS A 424 -5.40 18.91 12.00
N TRP A 425 -4.21 18.41 12.34
CA TRP A 425 -3.12 19.21 12.89
C TRP A 425 -2.37 19.89 11.74
N ILE A 426 -2.75 21.12 11.43
CA ILE A 426 -2.16 21.91 10.34
C ILE A 426 -1.33 23.10 10.86
N SER A 427 -1.41 23.41 12.16
CA SER A 427 -0.61 24.41 12.84
C SER A 427 -0.14 23.91 14.21
N ALA A 428 0.89 24.54 14.79
CA ALA A 428 1.38 24.15 16.12
C ALA A 428 0.31 24.31 17.22
N ASN A 429 -0.64 25.23 17.04
CA ASN A 429 -1.73 25.43 18.00
C ASN A 429 -2.78 24.32 17.99
N ASP A 430 -2.88 23.57 16.89
CA ASP A 430 -3.80 22.43 16.77
C ASP A 430 -3.29 21.18 17.50
N VAL A 431 -1.99 21.14 17.78
CA VAL A 431 -1.32 19.92 18.30
C VAL A 431 -1.55 19.79 19.81
N ASN A 432 -2.14 18.67 20.22
CA ASN A 432 -2.09 18.22 21.60
C ASN A 432 -0.74 17.52 21.82
N LEU A 433 0.13 18.11 22.66
CA LEU A 433 1.50 17.61 22.87
C LEU A 433 1.53 16.24 23.55
N GLU A 434 0.59 15.95 24.44
CA GLU A 434 0.49 14.64 25.11
C GLU A 434 0.11 13.54 24.09
N GLU A 435 -0.88 13.80 23.24
CA GLU A 435 -1.25 12.87 22.16
C GLU A 435 -0.14 12.74 21.12
N PHE A 436 0.54 13.83 20.79
CA PHE A 436 1.68 13.80 19.88
C PHE A 436 2.81 12.92 20.42
N ASP A 437 3.19 13.10 21.67
CA ASP A 437 4.21 12.27 22.31
C ASP A 437 3.77 10.81 22.36
N MET A 438 2.56 10.54 22.87
CA MET A 438 2.04 9.18 23.09
C MET A 438 1.82 8.40 21.79
N TYR A 439 1.27 9.03 20.75
CA TYR A 439 0.82 8.31 19.52
C TYR A 439 1.74 8.51 18.33
N CYS A 440 2.63 9.49 18.34
CA CYS A 440 3.51 9.78 17.22
C CYS A 440 4.99 9.65 17.57
N LEU A 441 5.49 10.39 18.59
CA LEU A 441 6.91 10.47 18.87
C LEU A 441 7.45 9.21 19.56
N GLN A 442 6.86 8.77 20.68
CA GLN A 442 7.35 7.60 21.40
C GLN A 442 7.26 6.30 20.57
N PRO A 443 6.15 6.04 19.84
CA PRO A 443 6.12 4.92 18.90
C PRO A 443 7.20 5.00 17.81
N ALA A 444 7.49 6.20 17.29
CA ALA A 444 8.51 6.37 16.27
C ALA A 444 9.92 6.07 16.80
N ILE A 445 10.24 6.56 18.01
CA ILE A 445 11.53 6.29 18.71
C ILE A 445 11.67 4.78 18.94
N HIS A 446 10.64 4.14 19.47
CA HIS A 446 10.66 2.69 19.74
C HIS A 446 10.94 1.89 18.47
N ARG A 447 10.22 2.14 17.39
CA ARG A 447 10.32 1.39 16.12
C ARG A 447 11.67 1.57 15.43
N ARG A 448 12.23 2.78 15.45
CA ARG A 448 13.59 3.02 14.95
C ARG A 448 14.62 2.39 15.88
N GLY A 449 14.39 2.43 17.19
CA GLY A 449 15.26 1.83 18.20
C GLY A 449 15.48 0.33 17.99
N ILE A 450 14.43 -0.40 17.57
CA ILE A 450 14.58 -1.82 17.22
C ILE A 450 15.53 -2.01 16.03
N ILE A 451 15.38 -1.23 14.95
CA ILE A 451 16.29 -1.29 13.80
C ILE A 451 17.73 -1.08 14.24
N GLN A 452 17.97 -0.04 15.04
CA GLN A 452 19.30 0.29 15.55
C GLN A 452 19.88 -0.81 16.41
N GLN A 453 19.12 -1.35 17.35
CA GLN A 453 19.54 -2.48 18.19
C GLN A 453 19.88 -3.72 17.36
N GLN A 454 19.08 -4.02 16.33
CA GLN A 454 19.34 -5.16 15.46
C GLN A 454 20.58 -4.95 14.58
N CYS A 455 20.85 -3.72 14.13
CA CYS A 455 22.09 -3.38 13.45
C CYS A 455 23.30 -3.56 14.37
N HIS A 456 23.20 -3.14 15.64
CA HIS A 456 24.26 -3.36 16.64
C HIS A 456 24.56 -4.85 16.86
N TYR A 457 23.55 -5.74 16.85
CA TYR A 457 23.79 -7.18 16.98
C TYR A 457 24.55 -7.78 15.78
N ILE A 458 24.50 -7.15 14.61
CA ILE A 458 25.23 -7.57 13.41
C ILE A 458 26.62 -6.94 13.42
N ASP A 459 26.70 -5.66 13.75
CA ASP A 459 27.91 -4.84 13.66
C ASP A 459 27.99 -3.90 14.87
N PRO A 460 28.92 -4.16 15.83
CA PRO A 460 29.08 -3.37 17.05
C PRO A 460 29.50 -1.91 16.85
N GLU A 461 29.87 -1.47 15.63
CA GLU A 461 30.11 -0.06 15.33
C GLU A 461 28.82 0.78 15.44
N TYR A 462 27.65 0.15 15.26
CA TYR A 462 26.36 0.80 15.52
C TYR A 462 26.10 0.90 17.01
N LYS A 463 25.58 2.05 17.48
CA LYS A 463 25.19 2.22 18.87
C LYS A 463 23.95 1.36 19.16
N ALA A 464 23.90 0.73 20.34
CA ALA A 464 22.73 -0.07 20.75
C ALA A 464 21.53 0.79 21.15
N GLU A 465 21.77 2.01 21.62
CA GLU A 465 20.77 2.91 22.19
C GLU A 465 20.43 4.06 21.25
N MET A 466 19.16 4.44 21.25
CA MET A 466 18.69 5.63 20.55
C MET A 466 19.22 6.90 21.19
N PRO A 467 19.54 7.93 20.40
CA PRO A 467 19.81 9.27 20.95
C PRO A 467 18.57 9.82 21.64
N ALA A 468 18.79 10.78 22.56
CA ALA A 468 17.69 11.50 23.19
C ALA A 468 16.96 12.37 22.14
N ILE A 469 15.65 12.17 22.03
CA ILE A 469 14.73 12.90 21.17
C ILE A 469 13.49 13.21 22.01
N TRP A 470 13.08 14.48 22.07
CA TRP A 470 12.02 14.92 22.98
C TRP A 470 11.16 16.03 22.41
N VAL A 471 9.95 16.20 22.97
CA VAL A 471 9.07 17.32 22.67
C VAL A 471 9.64 18.58 23.34
N LYS A 472 9.75 19.68 22.58
CA LYS A 472 10.18 20.98 23.11
C LYS A 472 9.18 21.50 24.14
N GLU A 473 9.66 22.03 25.23
CA GLU A 473 8.83 22.84 26.14
C GLU A 473 8.33 24.09 25.39
N ARG A 474 7.05 24.42 25.55
CA ARG A 474 6.43 25.61 24.96
C ARG A 474 6.80 26.86 25.71
#